data_c42cfb68c4b183b22c02e08d39e26de8
#
_entry.id   c42cfb68c4b183b22c02e08d39e26de8
#
_cell.length_a   1.000
_cell.length_b   1.000
_cell.length_c   1.000
_cell.angle_alpha   90.00
_cell.angle_beta   90.00
_cell.angle_gamma   90.00
#
_symmetry.space_group_name_H-M   'P 1'
#
loop_
_entity.id
_entity.type
_entity.pdbx_description
1 polymer ?
#
loop_
_entity_poly.entity_id
_entity_poly.type
_entity_poly.pdbx_seq_one_letter_code
_entity_poly.pdbx_strand_id
1 'polypeptide(L)'
;MLAYYVEWHMRQAWAPLLFADTEQADKATRDPVAPAKRSESAQDKAASHTLHDGQSDGQPVHSLATLLAELATIVSNTCRAPHAAPDSPTFTVLTIASPHHQRALALINAIHL
;
A
#
# COMPACT_ATOMS: atom_id res chain seq x y z
N MET A 1 17.51 -10.31 -8.44
CA MET A 1 16.45 -11.20 -8.95
C MET A 1 15.32 -11.40 -7.94
N LEU A 2 15.61 -11.89 -6.74
CA LEU A 2 14.58 -12.10 -5.72
C LEU A 2 13.89 -10.79 -5.29
N ALA A 3 14.64 -9.71 -5.11
CA ALA A 3 14.09 -8.41 -4.73
C ALA A 3 13.08 -7.88 -5.77
N TYR A 4 13.39 -8.01 -7.05
CA TYR A 4 12.49 -7.62 -8.14
C TYR A 4 11.20 -8.47 -8.13
N TYR A 5 11.33 -9.77 -7.91
CA TYR A 5 10.20 -10.69 -7.84
C TYR A 5 9.25 -10.30 -6.70
N VAL A 6 9.79 -10.05 -5.51
CA VAL A 6 9.02 -9.62 -4.34
C VAL A 6 8.35 -8.27 -4.61
N GLU A 7 9.10 -7.30 -5.13
CA GLU A 7 8.56 -5.97 -5.46
C GLU A 7 7.41 -6.07 -6.47
N TRP A 8 7.55 -6.91 -7.49
CA TRP A 8 6.49 -7.11 -8.48
C TRP A 8 5.20 -7.61 -7.84
N HIS A 9 5.29 -8.64 -6.98
CA HIS A 9 4.12 -9.15 -6.27
C HIS A 9 3.50 -8.11 -5.33
N MET A 10 4.31 -7.32 -4.65
CA MET A 10 3.82 -6.23 -3.80
C MET A 10 3.07 -5.17 -4.62
N ARG A 11 3.62 -4.78 -5.76
CA ARG A 11 2.95 -3.83 -6.67
C ARG A 11 1.62 -4.36 -7.19
N GLN A 12 1.55 -5.64 -7.52
CA GLN A 12 0.30 -6.27 -7.95
C GLN A 12 -0.74 -6.29 -6.82
N ALA A 13 -0.33 -6.69 -5.64
CA ALA A 13 -1.23 -6.75 -4.47
C ALA A 13 -1.77 -5.38 -4.07
N TRP A 14 -0.94 -4.35 -4.13
CA TRP A 14 -1.31 -2.99 -3.74
C TRP A 14 -1.81 -2.12 -4.91
N ALA A 15 -1.95 -2.67 -6.10
CA ALA A 15 -2.39 -1.90 -7.27
C ALA A 15 -3.64 -1.04 -7.01
N PRO A 16 -4.68 -1.49 -6.28
CA PRO A 16 -5.83 -0.65 -5.95
C PRO A 16 -5.49 0.58 -5.10
N LEU A 17 -4.42 0.52 -4.29
CA LEU A 17 -4.01 1.60 -3.39
C LEU A 17 -2.98 2.54 -4.02
N LEU A 18 -2.44 2.19 -5.18
CA LEU A 18 -1.39 2.94 -5.86
C LEU A 18 -1.96 3.78 -7.00
N PHE A 19 -1.14 4.69 -7.51
CA PHE A 19 -1.45 5.46 -8.72
C PHE A 19 -1.52 4.59 -9.99
N ALA A 20 -1.17 3.30 -9.89
CA ALA A 20 -1.22 2.39 -11.02
C ALA A 20 -2.62 2.30 -11.62
N ASP A 21 -2.66 2.25 -12.95
CA ASP A 21 -3.89 2.00 -13.70
C ASP A 21 -4.21 0.50 -13.63
N THR A 22 -5.34 0.15 -13.02
CA THR A 22 -5.79 -1.24 -12.86
C THR A 22 -6.73 -1.67 -13.98
N GLU A 23 -7.29 -0.72 -14.72
CA GLU A 23 -8.20 -0.98 -15.84
C GLU A 23 -7.43 -1.07 -17.15
N GLN A 24 -6.88 -2.24 -17.44
CA GLN A 24 -6.04 -2.45 -18.62
C GLN A 24 -6.69 -3.31 -19.70
N ALA A 25 -8.00 -3.51 -19.62
CA ALA A 25 -8.73 -4.35 -20.57
C ALA A 25 -8.57 -3.88 -22.02
N ASP A 26 -8.46 -2.56 -22.22
CA ASP A 26 -8.36 -1.96 -23.55
C ASP A 26 -6.95 -2.01 -24.16
N LYS A 27 -5.96 -2.49 -23.42
CA LYS A 27 -4.58 -2.58 -23.93
C LYS A 27 -4.47 -3.49 -25.16
N ALA A 28 -5.23 -4.57 -25.19
CA ALA A 28 -5.20 -5.54 -26.28
C ALA A 28 -5.77 -5.00 -27.58
N THR A 29 -6.67 -4.01 -27.51
CA THR A 29 -7.36 -3.42 -28.66
C THR A 29 -6.78 -2.05 -29.06
N ARG A 30 -5.82 -1.55 -28.31
CA ARG A 30 -5.25 -0.23 -28.52
C ARG A 30 -4.31 -0.22 -29.73
N ASP A 31 -4.40 0.85 -30.52
CA ASP A 31 -3.42 1.11 -31.57
C ASP A 31 -2.03 1.34 -30.96
N PRO A 32 -1.01 0.53 -31.33
CA PRO A 32 0.33 0.66 -30.75
C PRO A 32 1.03 2.00 -31.07
N VAL A 33 0.55 2.72 -32.08
CA VAL A 33 1.10 4.03 -32.46
C VAL A 33 0.42 5.19 -31.72
N ALA A 34 -0.78 4.96 -31.18
CA ALA A 34 -1.51 5.98 -30.42
C ALA A 34 -0.86 6.26 -29.07
N PRO A 35 -0.87 7.53 -28.59
CA PRO A 35 -0.40 7.85 -27.25
C PRO A 35 -1.14 7.04 -26.18
N ALA A 36 -0.43 6.60 -25.14
CA ALA A 36 -1.03 5.89 -24.04
C ALA A 36 -1.99 6.82 -23.28
N LYS A 37 -3.22 6.36 -23.06
CA LYS A 37 -4.21 7.07 -22.25
C LYS A 37 -4.44 6.31 -20.95
N ARG A 38 -4.60 7.05 -19.86
CA ARG A 38 -5.04 6.47 -18.59
C ARG A 38 -6.54 6.15 -18.67
N SER A 39 -6.97 5.11 -17.95
CA SER A 39 -8.40 4.86 -17.76
C SER A 39 -9.05 6.04 -17.02
N GLU A 40 -10.38 6.12 -17.10
CA GLU A 40 -11.13 7.17 -16.43
C GLU A 40 -10.89 7.15 -14.92
N SER A 41 -10.93 5.97 -14.30
CA SER A 41 -10.66 5.84 -12.87
C SER A 41 -9.24 6.27 -12.48
N ALA A 42 -8.24 5.99 -13.32
CA ALA A 42 -6.87 6.43 -13.07
C ALA A 42 -6.71 7.96 -13.22
N GLN A 43 -7.47 8.57 -14.14
CA GLN A 43 -7.50 10.03 -14.27
C GLN A 43 -8.12 10.69 -13.04
N ASP A 44 -9.23 10.14 -12.54
CA ASP A 44 -9.91 10.63 -11.34
C ASP A 44 -9.01 10.51 -10.10
N LYS A 45 -8.33 9.39 -9.92
CA LYS A 45 -7.33 9.22 -8.86
C LYS A 45 -6.23 10.28 -8.95
N ALA A 46 -5.71 10.52 -10.15
CA ALA A 46 -4.66 11.50 -10.35
C ALA A 46 -5.14 12.94 -10.10
N ALA A 47 -6.37 13.27 -10.48
CA ALA A 47 -6.93 14.59 -10.30
C ALA A 47 -7.27 14.90 -8.85
N SER A 48 -7.85 13.94 -8.14
CA SER A 48 -8.31 14.12 -6.76
C SER A 48 -7.30 13.69 -5.70
N HIS A 49 -6.26 12.96 -6.09
CA HIS A 49 -5.29 12.33 -5.18
C HIS A 49 -5.95 11.41 -4.13
N THR A 50 -7.13 10.88 -4.45
CA THR A 50 -7.88 9.99 -3.57
C THR A 50 -8.33 8.74 -4.30
N LEU A 51 -8.61 7.69 -3.53
CA LEU A 51 -9.17 6.46 -4.06
C LEU A 51 -10.68 6.61 -4.29
N HIS A 52 -11.14 6.14 -5.43
CA HIS A 52 -12.55 6.12 -5.82
C HIS A 52 -12.99 4.69 -6.17
N ASP A 53 -12.97 3.80 -5.18
CA ASP A 53 -13.35 2.39 -5.39
C ASP A 53 -14.66 1.99 -4.71
N GLY A 54 -15.42 2.97 -4.24
CA GLY A 54 -16.68 2.74 -3.55
C GLY A 54 -16.56 2.20 -2.12
N GLN A 55 -15.39 1.72 -1.74
CA GLN A 55 -15.13 1.22 -0.39
C GLN A 55 -14.20 2.13 0.42
N SER A 56 -13.48 3.00 -0.26
CA SER A 56 -12.39 3.78 0.33
C SER A 56 -12.39 5.22 -0.12
N ASP A 57 -13.55 5.78 -0.41
CA ASP A 57 -13.67 7.18 -0.81
C ASP A 57 -12.99 8.11 0.19
N GLY A 58 -12.14 8.98 -0.31
CA GLY A 58 -11.38 9.91 0.52
C GLY A 58 -10.06 9.38 1.06
N GLN A 59 -9.74 8.10 0.81
CA GLN A 59 -8.43 7.57 1.17
C GLN A 59 -7.35 8.04 0.19
N PRO A 60 -6.14 8.39 0.68
CA PRO A 60 -5.08 8.88 -0.19
C PRO A 60 -4.56 7.80 -1.14
N VAL A 61 -4.18 8.22 -2.34
CA VAL A 61 -3.47 7.38 -3.32
C VAL A 61 -1.97 7.52 -3.09
N HIS A 62 -1.25 6.42 -3.14
CA HIS A 62 0.18 6.38 -2.88
C HIS A 62 0.98 5.88 -4.08
N SER A 63 2.25 6.30 -4.16
CA SER A 63 3.27 5.54 -4.88
C SER A 63 3.73 4.37 -3.97
N LEU A 64 4.46 3.39 -4.54
CA LEU A 64 5.00 2.30 -3.72
C LEU A 64 5.90 2.84 -2.59
N ALA A 65 6.74 3.84 -2.90
CA ALA A 65 7.65 4.43 -1.91
C ALA A 65 6.89 5.12 -0.78
N THR A 66 5.85 5.90 -1.09
CA THR A 66 5.06 6.60 -0.06
C THR A 66 4.21 5.64 0.76
N LEU A 67 3.66 4.58 0.17
CA LEU A 67 2.93 3.55 0.89
C LEU A 67 3.85 2.79 1.86
N LEU A 68 5.05 2.43 1.44
CA LEU A 68 6.03 1.80 2.31
C LEU A 68 6.46 2.74 3.45
N ALA A 69 6.63 4.03 3.18
CA ALA A 69 6.95 5.01 4.22
C ALA A 69 5.84 5.14 5.25
N GLU A 70 4.59 5.13 4.82
CA GLU A 70 3.42 5.13 5.72
C GLU A 70 3.36 3.86 6.57
N LEU A 71 3.55 2.69 5.96
CA LEU A 71 3.54 1.42 6.69
C LEU A 71 4.72 1.30 7.65
N ALA A 72 5.85 1.94 7.34
CA ALA A 72 7.02 1.97 8.22
C ALA A 72 6.80 2.72 9.54
N THR A 73 5.71 3.48 9.66
CA THR A 73 5.31 4.09 10.94
C THR A 73 4.72 3.08 11.92
N ILE A 74 4.34 1.90 11.46
CA ILE A 74 3.84 0.82 12.31
C ILE A 74 5.04 0.09 12.90
N VAL A 75 5.26 0.28 14.19
CA VAL A 75 6.43 -0.26 14.89
C VAL A 75 6.04 -1.03 16.14
N SER A 76 6.89 -1.95 16.52
CA SER A 76 6.81 -2.68 17.78
C SER A 76 7.97 -2.24 18.66
N ASN A 77 7.65 -1.74 19.84
CA ASN A 77 8.66 -1.29 20.81
C ASN A 77 8.61 -2.17 22.06
N THR A 78 9.76 -2.68 22.45
CA THR A 78 9.91 -3.36 23.75
C THR A 78 10.26 -2.31 24.79
N CYS A 79 9.41 -2.15 25.78
CA CYS A 79 9.54 -1.10 26.81
C CYS A 79 9.79 -1.71 28.17
N ARG A 80 10.48 -0.94 29.01
CA ARG A 80 10.70 -1.25 30.42
C ARG A 80 10.33 -0.03 31.25
N ALA A 81 9.74 -0.27 32.45
CA ALA A 81 9.39 0.82 33.34
C ALA A 81 10.63 1.64 33.73
N PRO A 82 10.53 2.99 33.89
CA PRO A 82 11.61 3.82 34.37
C PRO A 82 12.11 3.34 35.74
N HIS A 83 13.44 3.36 35.95
CA HIS A 83 14.07 2.93 37.20
C HIS A 83 13.84 1.46 37.57
N ALA A 84 13.36 0.62 36.65
CA ALA A 84 13.21 -0.81 36.87
C ALA A 84 14.58 -1.50 36.91
N ALA A 85 14.69 -2.62 37.66
CA ALA A 85 15.87 -3.45 37.69
C ALA A 85 16.17 -4.03 36.28
N PRO A 86 17.44 -4.34 35.95
CA PRO A 86 17.79 -4.87 34.63
C PRO A 86 17.07 -6.16 34.23
N ASP A 87 16.66 -6.96 35.23
CA ASP A 87 15.92 -8.22 35.07
C ASP A 87 14.41 -8.07 35.18
N SER A 88 13.91 -6.83 35.30
CA SER A 88 12.46 -6.56 35.35
C SER A 88 11.77 -6.97 34.07
N PRO A 89 10.48 -7.40 34.15
CA PRO A 89 9.72 -7.75 32.97
C PRO A 89 9.56 -6.55 32.04
N THR A 90 9.59 -6.84 30.74
CA THR A 90 9.37 -5.86 29.68
C THR A 90 7.97 -6.04 29.09
N PHE A 91 7.44 -5.00 28.48
CA PHE A 91 6.18 -5.05 27.75
C PHE A 91 6.38 -4.52 26.33
N THR A 92 5.53 -4.96 25.41
CA THR A 92 5.59 -4.57 24.02
C THR A 92 4.46 -3.59 23.72
N VAL A 93 4.80 -2.47 23.08
CA VAL A 93 3.84 -1.48 22.59
C VAL A 93 3.85 -1.51 21.07
N LEU A 94 2.69 -1.74 20.47
CA LEU A 94 2.49 -1.76 19.03
C LEU A 94 1.76 -0.49 18.58
N THR A 95 2.17 0.05 17.45
CA THR A 95 1.42 1.12 16.79
C THR A 95 0.08 0.58 16.29
N ILE A 96 -1.00 1.31 16.55
CA ILE A 96 -2.33 0.95 16.06
C ILE A 96 -2.41 1.32 14.58
N ALA A 97 -2.67 0.31 13.73
CA ALA A 97 -2.83 0.52 12.31
C ALA A 97 -4.16 1.22 11.99
N SER A 98 -4.13 2.26 11.15
CA SER A 98 -5.33 2.89 10.62
C SER A 98 -6.10 1.91 9.70
N PRO A 99 -7.41 2.13 9.42
CA PRO A 99 -8.14 1.27 8.50
C PRO A 99 -7.48 1.13 7.12
N HIS A 100 -6.87 2.20 6.62
CA HIS A 100 -6.11 2.19 5.36
C HIS A 100 -4.88 1.27 5.44
N HIS A 101 -4.12 1.36 6.53
CA HIS A 101 -2.97 0.50 6.78
C HIS A 101 -3.40 -0.97 6.95
N GLN A 102 -4.50 -1.22 7.63
CA GLN A 102 -5.06 -2.58 7.78
C GLN A 102 -5.43 -3.18 6.43
N ARG A 103 -6.03 -2.38 5.55
CA ARG A 103 -6.34 -2.81 4.18
C ARG A 103 -5.07 -3.16 3.39
N ALA A 104 -4.04 -2.32 3.47
CA ALA A 104 -2.76 -2.57 2.81
C ALA A 104 -2.10 -3.87 3.31
N LEU A 105 -2.10 -4.10 4.63
CA LEU A 105 -1.57 -5.32 5.21
C LEU A 105 -2.38 -6.56 4.81
N ALA A 106 -3.71 -6.45 4.75
CA ALA A 106 -4.56 -7.55 4.31
C ALA A 106 -4.28 -7.93 2.85
N LEU A 107 -4.10 -6.95 1.97
CA LEU A 107 -3.78 -7.20 0.56
C LEU A 107 -2.44 -7.91 0.38
N ILE A 108 -1.42 -7.52 1.16
CA ILE A 108 -0.11 -8.16 1.06
C ILE A 108 -0.13 -9.57 1.64
N ASN A 109 -0.90 -9.81 2.70
CA ASN A 109 -1.06 -11.13 3.30
C ASN A 109 -1.80 -12.12 2.38
N ALA A 110 -2.55 -11.63 1.41
CA ALA A 110 -3.25 -12.45 0.43
C ALA A 110 -2.33 -12.94 -0.71
N ILE A 111 -1.08 -12.51 -0.75
CA ILE A 111 -0.12 -12.94 -1.78
C ILE A 111 0.22 -14.40 -1.57
N HIS A 112 0.06 -15.19 -2.62
CA HIS A 112 0.52 -16.57 -2.68
C HIS A 112 1.79 -16.63 -3.53
N LEU A 113 2.90 -16.88 -2.88
CA LEU A 113 4.20 -17.00 -3.54
C LEU A 113 4.54 -18.46 -3.89
#